data_99ad4c327bf0241f666d4b355bd58f83
#
_entry.id   99ad4c327bf0241f666d4b355bd58f83
#
_cell.length_a   1.000
_cell.length_b   1.000
_cell.length_c   1.000
_cell.angle_alpha   90.00
_cell.angle_beta   90.00
_cell.angle_gamma   90.00
#
_symmetry.space_group_name_H-M   'P 1'
#
loop_
_entity.id
_entity.type
_entity.pdbx_description
1 polymer ?
#
loop_
_entity_poly.entity_id
_entity_poly.type
_entity_poly.pdbx_seq_one_letter_code
_entity_poly.pdbx_strand_id
1 'polypeptide(L)'
;MELALLDSNDIEHGPIECVFTRDEETQLTGASGMEAGFMTGDMLINLDSEDEGQIFVSCAGGRSTFAQFDFTREDAPEDYFFIEGAIKGLQGGHSGDDIDKKRANAIKILARFLYLEMEKMPIRLAQFNSGKMHNAIPRDGKFKIAVRTCEKETVRVDWNIFISQVEEEYH
;
A
#
# COMPACT_ATOMS: atom_id res chain seq x y z
N MET A 1 -24.48 -17.07 -7.90
CA MET A 1 -24.21 -18.39 -8.49
C MET A 1 -24.58 -19.51 -7.52
N GLU A 2 -24.15 -19.48 -6.27
CA GLU A 2 -24.39 -20.53 -5.24
C GLU A 2 -25.89 -20.80 -5.00
N LEU A 3 -26.69 -19.75 -4.82
CA LEU A 3 -28.16 -19.88 -4.65
C LEU A 3 -28.84 -20.48 -5.89
N ALA A 4 -28.33 -20.20 -7.09
CA ALA A 4 -28.84 -20.78 -8.33
C ALA A 4 -28.50 -22.28 -8.44
N LEU A 5 -27.36 -22.71 -7.92
CA LEU A 5 -27.01 -24.12 -7.82
C LEU A 5 -27.96 -24.88 -6.86
N LEU A 6 -28.27 -24.28 -5.71
CA LEU A 6 -29.21 -24.89 -4.74
C LEU A 6 -30.67 -24.95 -5.26
N ASP A 7 -31.07 -24.00 -6.12
CA ASP A 7 -32.42 -23.94 -6.71
C ASP A 7 -32.53 -24.76 -7.99
N SER A 8 -31.42 -25.21 -8.58
CA SER A 8 -31.41 -25.95 -9.82
C SER A 8 -31.84 -27.42 -9.65
N ASN A 9 -32.74 -27.88 -10.52
CA ASN A 9 -33.10 -29.30 -10.64
C ASN A 9 -32.43 -29.97 -11.84
N ASP A 10 -31.65 -29.20 -12.62
CA ASP A 10 -31.07 -29.69 -13.91
C ASP A 10 -29.61 -30.11 -13.76
N ILE A 11 -29.00 -29.86 -12.60
CA ILE A 11 -27.59 -30.15 -12.31
C ILE A 11 -27.52 -31.28 -11.29
N GLU A 12 -26.99 -32.43 -11.68
CA GLU A 12 -26.71 -33.51 -10.74
C GLU A 12 -25.51 -33.16 -9.86
N HIS A 13 -25.71 -33.14 -8.56
CA HIS A 13 -24.64 -32.84 -7.56
C HIS A 13 -24.82 -33.66 -6.30
N GLY A 14 -23.72 -33.88 -5.59
CA GLY A 14 -23.72 -34.39 -4.23
C GLY A 14 -24.17 -33.31 -3.21
N PRO A 15 -23.97 -33.54 -1.90
CA PRO A 15 -24.23 -32.51 -0.89
C PRO A 15 -23.43 -31.24 -1.14
N ILE A 16 -24.08 -30.09 -1.11
CA ILE A 16 -23.49 -28.76 -1.27
C ILE A 16 -23.73 -27.94 -0.01
N GLU A 17 -22.68 -27.34 0.51
CA GLU A 17 -22.74 -26.34 1.57
C GLU A 17 -22.38 -24.97 0.96
N CYS A 18 -23.31 -24.00 1.00
CA CYS A 18 -23.04 -22.64 0.56
C CYS A 18 -22.65 -21.78 1.76
N VAL A 19 -21.47 -21.18 1.71
CA VAL A 19 -20.92 -20.34 2.77
C VAL A 19 -20.80 -18.90 2.29
N PHE A 20 -21.52 -18.01 2.95
CA PHE A 20 -21.48 -16.57 2.65
C PHE A 20 -20.74 -15.85 3.78
N THR A 21 -19.68 -15.15 3.43
CA THR A 21 -18.91 -14.35 4.39
C THR A 21 -19.26 -12.86 4.25
N ARG A 22 -18.84 -12.05 5.19
CA ARG A 22 -19.01 -10.59 5.20
C ARG A 22 -17.67 -9.88 5.33
N ASP A 23 -17.65 -8.58 4.99
CA ASP A 23 -16.50 -7.69 5.16
C ASP A 23 -15.23 -8.19 4.45
N GLU A 24 -15.36 -8.79 3.27
CA GLU A 24 -14.21 -9.24 2.47
C GLU A 24 -13.28 -8.06 2.16
N GLU A 25 -13.84 -6.94 1.69
CA GLU A 25 -13.14 -5.74 1.24
C GLU A 25 -12.45 -4.93 2.37
N THR A 26 -12.76 -5.23 3.62
CA THR A 26 -12.19 -4.48 4.75
C THR A 26 -11.16 -5.28 5.53
N GLN A 27 -11.54 -6.34 6.20
CA GLN A 27 -10.64 -7.11 7.07
C GLN A 27 -10.92 -8.62 7.03
N LEU A 28 -11.71 -9.12 6.11
CA LEU A 28 -12.11 -10.53 6.03
C LEU A 28 -12.72 -11.03 7.34
N THR A 29 -13.47 -10.18 8.07
CA THR A 29 -13.93 -10.49 9.43
C THR A 29 -14.83 -11.72 9.46
N GLY A 30 -15.64 -11.93 8.40
CA GLY A 30 -16.47 -13.12 8.28
C GLY A 30 -15.66 -14.39 8.13
N ALA A 31 -14.67 -14.41 7.23
CA ALA A 31 -13.82 -15.56 6.99
C ALA A 31 -12.90 -15.85 8.20
N SER A 32 -12.32 -14.80 8.78
CA SER A 32 -11.43 -14.93 9.97
C SER A 32 -12.15 -15.38 11.24
N GLY A 33 -13.45 -15.12 11.32
CA GLY A 33 -14.29 -15.50 12.46
C GLY A 33 -14.93 -16.89 12.36
N MET A 34 -14.67 -17.65 11.29
CA MET A 34 -15.19 -19.00 11.15
C MET A 34 -14.52 -19.95 12.17
N GLU A 35 -15.35 -20.72 12.84
CA GLU A 35 -14.88 -21.74 13.79
C GLU A 35 -14.45 -23.01 13.06
N ALA A 36 -13.53 -23.76 13.64
CA ALA A 36 -13.12 -25.05 13.12
C ALA A 36 -14.31 -26.02 13.07
N GLY A 37 -14.51 -26.70 11.93
CA GLY A 37 -15.63 -27.60 11.72
C GLY A 37 -16.93 -26.92 11.29
N PHE A 38 -16.90 -25.62 10.99
CA PHE A 38 -18.06 -24.91 10.43
C PHE A 38 -18.48 -25.49 9.06
N MET A 39 -17.52 -25.89 8.25
CA MET A 39 -17.75 -26.59 6.99
C MET A 39 -17.43 -28.09 7.16
N THR A 40 -18.21 -28.94 6.50
CA THR A 40 -18.05 -30.40 6.54
C THR A 40 -17.60 -31.01 5.22
N GLY A 41 -17.62 -30.24 4.12
CA GLY A 41 -17.19 -30.67 2.80
C GLY A 41 -15.68 -30.88 2.69
N ASP A 42 -15.27 -31.88 1.89
CA ASP A 42 -13.87 -32.22 1.63
C ASP A 42 -13.25 -31.33 0.51
N MET A 43 -14.08 -30.64 -0.26
CA MET A 43 -13.67 -29.75 -1.35
C MET A 43 -14.26 -28.37 -1.15
N LEU A 44 -13.42 -27.35 -1.27
CA LEU A 44 -13.84 -25.96 -1.24
C LEU A 44 -13.67 -25.33 -2.63
N ILE A 45 -14.75 -24.72 -3.12
CA ILE A 45 -14.71 -23.93 -4.37
C ILE A 45 -15.02 -22.49 -3.99
N ASN A 46 -14.05 -21.61 -4.23
CA ASN A 46 -14.25 -20.16 -4.12
C ASN A 46 -14.67 -19.61 -5.48
N LEU A 47 -15.85 -18.98 -5.53
CA LEU A 47 -16.42 -18.40 -6.75
C LEU A 47 -16.09 -16.91 -6.93
N ASP A 48 -15.37 -16.33 -5.99
CA ASP A 48 -14.96 -14.93 -6.00
C ASP A 48 -13.60 -14.75 -6.72
N SER A 49 -13.62 -15.01 -8.04
CA SER A 49 -12.47 -14.81 -8.93
C SER A 49 -12.83 -13.80 -10.01
N GLU A 50 -11.95 -12.85 -10.26
CA GLU A 50 -12.15 -11.79 -11.26
C GLU A 50 -11.78 -12.24 -12.68
N ASP A 51 -10.94 -13.27 -12.83
CA ASP A 51 -10.44 -13.73 -14.12
C ASP A 51 -11.32 -14.81 -14.72
N GLU A 52 -12.06 -14.44 -15.75
CA GLU A 52 -12.95 -15.35 -16.47
C GLU A 52 -12.18 -16.46 -17.19
N GLY A 53 -12.63 -17.70 -17.05
CA GLY A 53 -12.03 -18.87 -17.70
C GLY A 53 -10.75 -19.40 -17.05
N GLN A 54 -10.38 -18.90 -15.87
CA GLN A 54 -9.23 -19.38 -15.10
C GLN A 54 -9.68 -20.10 -13.82
N ILE A 55 -8.94 -21.13 -13.43
CA ILE A 55 -9.11 -21.83 -12.16
C ILE A 55 -7.83 -21.67 -11.36
N PHE A 56 -7.93 -21.00 -10.20
CA PHE A 56 -6.83 -20.81 -9.27
C PHE A 56 -6.80 -21.95 -8.26
N VAL A 57 -5.68 -22.63 -8.16
CA VAL A 57 -5.47 -23.77 -7.24
C VAL A 57 -4.61 -23.44 -6.03
N SER A 58 -4.18 -22.18 -5.92
CA SER A 58 -3.36 -21.69 -4.79
C SER A 58 -3.52 -20.17 -4.65
N CYS A 59 -3.12 -19.65 -3.51
CA CYS A 59 -3.06 -18.21 -3.26
C CYS A 59 -1.75 -17.84 -2.54
N ALA A 60 -1.35 -16.58 -2.66
CA ALA A 60 -0.27 -16.01 -1.88
C ALA A 60 -0.74 -15.68 -0.45
N GLY A 61 0.16 -15.82 0.51
CA GLY A 61 -0.07 -15.32 1.86
C GLY A 61 0.39 -13.88 2.02
N GLY A 62 -0.12 -13.21 3.05
CA GLY A 62 0.27 -11.84 3.41
C GLY A 62 0.62 -11.70 4.88
N ARG A 63 1.46 -10.74 5.21
CA ARG A 63 1.76 -10.33 6.58
C ARG A 63 1.77 -8.81 6.66
N SER A 64 0.96 -8.26 7.56
CA SER A 64 0.99 -6.84 7.89
C SER A 64 1.92 -6.60 9.09
N THR A 65 2.76 -5.58 8.99
CA THR A 65 3.65 -5.17 10.08
C THR A 65 3.36 -3.71 10.41
N PHE A 66 3.06 -3.46 11.67
CA PHE A 66 2.92 -2.11 12.21
C PHE A 66 4.18 -1.78 13.00
N ALA A 67 4.84 -0.67 12.63
CA ALA A 67 5.99 -0.16 13.34
C ALA A 67 5.65 1.21 13.92
N GLN A 68 5.89 1.39 15.21
CA GLN A 68 5.72 2.65 15.91
C GLN A 68 7.08 3.10 16.46
N PHE A 69 7.41 4.36 16.21
CA PHE A 69 8.62 4.99 16.69
C PHE A 69 8.23 6.18 17.58
N ASP A 70 8.62 6.11 18.85
CA ASP A 70 8.46 7.21 19.77
C ASP A 70 9.55 8.24 19.54
N PHE A 71 9.19 9.50 19.50
CA PHE A 71 10.11 10.61 19.30
C PHE A 71 9.67 11.84 20.09
N THR A 72 10.63 12.67 20.48
CA THR A 72 10.36 13.94 21.11
C THR A 72 10.41 15.05 20.07
N ARG A 73 9.40 15.92 20.07
CA ARG A 73 9.39 17.12 19.22
C ARG A 73 10.23 18.22 19.87
N GLU A 74 10.99 18.88 19.01
CA GLU A 74 11.82 20.03 19.38
C GLU A 74 11.44 21.21 18.47
N ASP A 75 11.60 22.42 18.97
CA ASP A 75 11.49 23.61 18.12
C ASP A 75 12.66 23.68 17.16
N ALA A 76 12.39 24.15 15.95
CA ALA A 76 13.46 24.36 14.99
C ALA A 76 14.33 25.54 15.45
N PRO A 77 15.69 25.44 15.34
CA PRO A 77 16.57 26.57 15.63
C PRO A 77 16.23 27.81 14.77
N GLU A 78 16.54 29.01 15.26
CA GLU A 78 16.21 30.28 14.58
C GLU A 78 16.81 30.41 13.18
N ASP A 79 17.96 29.78 12.94
CA ASP A 79 18.67 29.79 11.66
C ASP A 79 18.16 28.72 10.65
N TYR A 80 17.05 28.04 10.97
CA TYR A 80 16.46 27.01 10.12
C TYR A 80 15.27 27.53 9.31
N PHE A 81 15.16 27.02 8.08
CA PHE A 81 14.07 27.31 7.15
C PHE A 81 13.28 26.05 6.84
N PHE A 82 11.95 26.16 6.81
CA PHE A 82 11.07 25.03 6.47
C PHE A 82 10.86 24.89 4.96
N ILE A 83 11.05 23.68 4.48
CA ILE A 83 10.80 23.29 3.09
C ILE A 83 9.75 22.20 3.09
N GLU A 84 8.79 22.31 2.17
CA GLU A 84 7.82 21.27 1.87
C GLU A 84 8.09 20.69 0.48
N GLY A 85 8.16 19.36 0.39
CA GLY A 85 8.21 18.62 -0.86
C GLY A 85 7.01 17.71 -0.98
N ALA A 86 6.48 17.56 -2.21
CA ALA A 86 5.35 16.70 -2.47
C ALA A 86 5.47 16.00 -3.82
N ILE A 87 4.99 14.77 -3.86
CA ILE A 87 4.75 13.99 -5.07
C ILE A 87 3.26 13.73 -5.16
N LYS A 88 2.69 13.86 -6.34
CA LYS A 88 1.27 13.67 -6.60
C LYS A 88 1.04 13.02 -7.95
N GLY A 89 -0.08 12.29 -8.06
CA GLY A 89 -0.56 11.80 -9.33
C GLY A 89 0.20 10.62 -9.91
N LEU A 90 0.94 9.86 -9.09
CA LEU A 90 1.50 8.59 -9.53
C LEU A 90 0.39 7.61 -9.89
N GLN A 91 0.70 6.58 -10.66
CA GLN A 91 -0.29 5.63 -11.14
C GLN A 91 -1.02 4.91 -10.00
N GLY A 92 -0.29 4.51 -8.94
CA GLY A 92 -0.84 3.71 -7.85
C GLY A 92 -1.15 2.28 -8.30
N GLY A 93 -1.97 1.58 -7.53
CA GLY A 93 -2.41 0.23 -7.83
C GLY A 93 -2.63 -0.61 -6.58
N HIS A 94 -3.11 -1.83 -6.77
CA HIS A 94 -3.25 -2.81 -5.70
C HIS A 94 -1.88 -3.37 -5.30
N SER A 95 -1.63 -3.50 -4.00
CA SER A 95 -0.33 -3.96 -3.49
C SER A 95 -0.04 -5.44 -3.76
N GLY A 96 -1.05 -6.24 -4.09
CA GLY A 96 -0.92 -7.62 -4.56
C GLY A 96 -0.79 -7.68 -6.09
N ASP A 97 -1.85 -7.34 -6.82
CA ASP A 97 -1.98 -7.57 -8.26
C ASP A 97 -1.11 -6.66 -9.14
N ASP A 98 -0.66 -5.54 -8.59
CA ASP A 98 0.16 -4.58 -9.31
C ASP A 98 1.62 -4.47 -8.81
N ILE A 99 2.01 -5.28 -7.82
CA ILE A 99 3.33 -5.17 -7.20
C ILE A 99 4.48 -5.53 -8.17
N ASP A 100 4.26 -6.45 -9.07
CA ASP A 100 5.21 -6.89 -10.10
C ASP A 100 5.36 -5.87 -11.25
N LYS A 101 4.38 -4.97 -11.40
CA LYS A 101 4.36 -3.94 -12.46
C LYS A 101 5.32 -2.77 -12.21
N LYS A 102 6.13 -2.84 -11.14
CA LYS A 102 7.17 -1.86 -10.78
C LYS A 102 6.68 -0.41 -10.75
N ARG A 103 5.44 -0.20 -10.35
CA ARG A 103 4.85 1.15 -10.27
C ARG A 103 5.55 2.00 -9.22
N ALA A 104 5.66 3.29 -9.50
CA ALA A 104 6.24 4.26 -8.58
C ALA A 104 5.45 4.33 -7.26
N ASN A 105 6.18 4.38 -6.14
CA ASN A 105 5.64 4.42 -4.79
C ASN A 105 6.08 5.71 -4.11
N ALA A 106 5.14 6.59 -3.78
CA ALA A 106 5.44 7.92 -3.22
C ALA A 106 6.22 7.85 -1.90
N ILE A 107 5.96 6.86 -1.03
CA ILE A 107 6.71 6.68 0.22
C ILE A 107 8.18 6.40 -0.08
N LYS A 108 8.45 5.46 -0.99
CA LYS A 108 9.82 5.07 -1.33
C LYS A 108 10.59 6.22 -1.97
N ILE A 109 9.96 6.96 -2.87
CA ILE A 109 10.60 8.09 -3.56
C ILE A 109 10.92 9.21 -2.57
N LEU A 110 9.96 9.63 -1.75
CA LEU A 110 10.18 10.69 -0.76
C LEU A 110 11.21 10.29 0.30
N ALA A 111 11.16 9.05 0.79
CA ALA A 111 12.12 8.55 1.75
C ALA A 111 13.55 8.48 1.15
N ARG A 112 13.68 8.07 -0.12
CA ARG A 112 14.96 8.07 -0.85
C ARG A 112 15.56 9.47 -0.93
N PHE A 113 14.78 10.46 -1.29
CA PHE A 113 15.24 11.85 -1.30
C PHE A 113 15.73 12.29 0.07
N LEU A 114 14.93 12.10 1.11
CA LEU A 114 15.30 12.51 2.47
C LEU A 114 16.55 11.79 2.96
N TYR A 115 16.71 10.51 2.65
CA TYR A 115 17.89 9.75 3.01
C TYR A 115 19.16 10.34 2.35
N LEU A 116 19.11 10.62 1.04
CA LEU A 116 20.22 11.22 0.30
C LEU A 116 20.61 12.61 0.82
N GLU A 117 19.62 13.42 1.19
CA GLU A 117 19.89 14.74 1.74
C GLU A 117 20.47 14.69 3.18
N MET A 118 20.01 13.73 3.99
CA MET A 118 20.55 13.52 5.35
C MET A 118 22.04 13.13 5.36
N GLU A 119 22.54 12.50 4.28
CA GLU A 119 23.97 12.22 4.13
C GLU A 119 24.82 13.45 3.81
N LYS A 120 24.19 14.51 3.26
CA LYS A 120 24.89 15.74 2.86
C LYS A 120 24.85 16.82 3.94
N MET A 121 23.71 16.92 4.63
CA MET A 121 23.48 18.01 5.59
C MET A 121 22.55 17.61 6.75
N PRO A 122 22.60 18.32 7.89
CA PRO A 122 21.66 18.10 8.99
C PRO A 122 20.24 18.50 8.59
N ILE A 123 19.34 17.52 8.56
CA ILE A 123 17.91 17.73 8.32
C ILE A 123 17.12 17.43 9.60
N ARG A 124 16.10 18.24 9.89
CA ARG A 124 15.09 17.98 10.90
C ARG A 124 13.77 17.63 10.23
N LEU A 125 13.26 16.42 10.42
CA LEU A 125 11.97 16.01 9.85
C LEU A 125 10.83 16.54 10.72
N ALA A 126 10.02 17.45 10.18
CA ALA A 126 8.85 17.99 10.86
C ALA A 126 7.58 17.18 10.56
N GLN A 127 7.43 16.71 9.32
CA GLN A 127 6.27 15.93 8.89
C GLN A 127 6.63 15.00 7.72
N PHE A 128 6.07 13.79 7.74
CA PHE A 128 6.04 12.90 6.60
C PHE A 128 4.64 12.26 6.52
N ASN A 129 4.00 12.36 5.36
CA ASN A 129 2.65 11.84 5.20
C ASN A 129 2.47 11.28 3.79
N SER A 130 2.21 9.98 3.70
CA SER A 130 1.93 9.28 2.45
C SER A 130 1.29 7.94 2.77
N GLY A 131 0.53 7.39 1.80
CA GLY A 131 -0.18 6.12 1.96
C GLY A 131 -1.46 6.27 2.79
N LYS A 132 -2.59 5.94 2.20
CA LYS A 132 -3.91 5.99 2.87
C LYS A 132 -4.44 4.61 3.18
N MET A 133 -4.08 3.62 2.37
CA MET A 133 -4.58 2.25 2.46
C MET A 133 -3.41 1.27 2.50
N HIS A 134 -3.52 0.24 3.32
CA HIS A 134 -2.46 -0.76 3.49
C HIS A 134 -2.29 -1.66 2.26
N ASN A 135 -3.35 -1.83 1.47
CA ASN A 135 -3.39 -2.65 0.26
C ASN A 135 -3.25 -1.83 -1.05
N ALA A 136 -2.83 -0.57 -0.98
CA ALA A 136 -2.65 0.27 -2.16
C ALA A 136 -1.23 0.83 -2.26
N ILE A 137 -0.66 0.83 -3.47
CA ILE A 137 0.61 1.49 -3.77
C ILE A 137 0.40 3.01 -3.67
N PRO A 138 1.12 3.73 -2.80
CA PRO A 138 0.89 5.15 -2.57
C PRO A 138 1.13 6.01 -3.81
N ARG A 139 0.11 6.78 -4.21
CA ARG A 139 0.15 7.70 -5.36
C ARG A 139 0.68 9.07 -5.01
N ASP A 140 0.45 9.47 -3.76
CA ASP A 140 0.70 10.83 -3.30
C ASP A 140 1.45 10.78 -1.97
N GLY A 141 2.27 11.79 -1.74
CA GLY A 141 2.95 11.97 -0.48
C GLY A 141 3.54 13.35 -0.34
N LYS A 142 3.82 13.75 0.87
CA LYS A 142 4.49 15.00 1.20
C LYS A 142 5.35 14.86 2.44
N PHE A 143 6.39 15.66 2.49
CA PHE A 143 7.19 15.88 3.68
C PHE A 143 7.32 17.37 3.99
N LYS A 144 7.65 17.66 5.23
CA LYS A 144 8.12 18.96 5.69
C LYS A 144 9.38 18.76 6.50
N ILE A 145 10.44 19.44 6.10
CA ILE A 145 11.74 19.41 6.77
C ILE A 145 12.15 20.82 7.17
N ALA A 146 13.01 20.91 8.17
CA ALA A 146 13.75 22.13 8.50
C ALA A 146 15.24 21.90 8.21
N VAL A 147 15.86 22.81 7.49
CA VAL A 147 17.28 22.85 7.13
C VAL A 147 17.86 24.21 7.47
N ARG A 148 19.18 24.33 7.59
CA ARG A 148 19.79 25.66 7.80
C ARG A 148 19.40 26.58 6.64
N THR A 149 19.15 27.84 6.95
CA THR A 149 18.73 28.83 5.92
C THR A 149 19.72 28.94 4.76
N CYS A 150 21.02 28.77 5.01
CA CYS A 150 22.05 28.74 3.96
C CYS A 150 21.96 27.53 3.03
N GLU A 151 21.36 26.41 3.46
CA GLU A 151 21.23 25.17 2.66
C GLU A 151 19.95 25.11 1.84
N LYS A 152 19.04 26.05 2.00
CA LYS A 152 17.70 25.97 1.41
C LYS A 152 17.73 25.89 -0.13
N GLU A 153 18.62 26.64 -0.80
CA GLU A 153 18.73 26.63 -2.25
C GLU A 153 19.40 25.34 -2.75
N THR A 154 20.35 24.79 -1.99
CA THR A 154 20.95 23.49 -2.29
C THR A 154 19.89 22.41 -2.31
N VAL A 155 19.05 22.31 -1.27
CA VAL A 155 17.95 21.34 -1.21
C VAL A 155 16.96 21.50 -2.37
N ARG A 156 16.66 22.73 -2.79
CA ARG A 156 15.77 22.98 -3.95
C ARG A 156 16.38 22.51 -5.26
N VAL A 157 17.66 22.74 -5.46
CA VAL A 157 18.37 22.26 -6.65
C VAL A 157 18.43 20.75 -6.66
N ASP A 158 18.80 20.14 -5.54
CA ASP A 158 18.88 18.70 -5.39
C ASP A 158 17.52 18.02 -5.59
N TRP A 159 16.43 18.64 -5.10
CA TRP A 159 15.07 18.19 -5.38
C TRP A 159 14.76 18.15 -6.87
N ASN A 160 15.08 19.21 -7.61
CA ASN A 160 14.81 19.27 -9.05
C ASN A 160 15.62 18.21 -9.83
N ILE A 161 16.89 18.03 -9.48
CA ILE A 161 17.73 16.98 -10.08
C ILE A 161 17.16 15.59 -9.75
N PHE A 162 16.80 15.36 -8.49
CA PHE A 162 16.23 14.10 -8.05
C PHE A 162 14.92 13.77 -8.76
N ILE A 163 14.01 14.73 -8.91
CA ILE A 163 12.73 14.53 -9.63
C ILE A 163 12.98 14.18 -11.09
N SER A 164 13.89 14.85 -11.77
CA SER A 164 14.23 14.50 -13.18
C SER A 164 14.74 13.06 -13.29
N GLN A 165 15.55 12.59 -12.33
CA GLN A 165 16.00 11.19 -12.28
C GLN A 165 14.85 10.20 -12.04
N VAL A 166 13.92 10.58 -11.17
CA VAL A 166 12.73 9.75 -10.89
C VAL A 166 11.81 9.69 -12.11
N GLU A 167 11.64 10.77 -12.83
CA GLU A 167 10.85 10.81 -14.06
C GLU A 167 11.47 9.89 -15.14
N GLU A 168 12.78 9.88 -15.29
CA GLU A 168 13.48 8.95 -16.19
C GLU A 168 13.37 7.49 -15.76
N GLU A 169 13.32 7.21 -14.44
CA GLU A 169 13.24 5.86 -13.88
C GLU A 169 11.88 5.19 -14.11
N TYR A 170 10.81 6.00 -14.19
CA TYR A 170 9.42 5.51 -14.27
C TYR A 170 8.70 5.86 -15.59
N HIS A 171 9.46 6.19 -16.62
CA HIS A 171 8.93 6.38 -17.98
C HIS A 171 8.69 5.09 -18.72
#